data_9a125ad4f836ede5f23b1793f0fd8a1c
#
_entry.id   9a125ad4f836ede5f23b1793f0fd8a1c
#
_cell.length_a   1.000
_cell.length_b   1.000
_cell.length_c   1.000
_cell.angle_alpha   90.00
_cell.angle_beta   90.00
_cell.angle_gamma   90.00
#
_symmetry.space_group_name_H-M   'P 1'
#
loop_
_entity.id
_entity.type
_entity.pdbx_description
1 polymer ?
#
loop_
_entity_poly.entity_id
_entity_poly.type
_entity_poly.pdbx_seq_one_letter_code
_entity_poly.pdbx_strand_id
1 'polypeptide(L)' 'MDGHNLHDLTALLRRLRADDARDKPACVIAKTIKGKGVSYMETEPGWHLGYLAPQDAQSAVDEILSREI' A
#
# COMPACT_ATOMS: atom_id res chain seq x y z
N MET A 1 1.89 7.78 -9.03
CA MET A 1 0.60 7.06 -8.91
C MET A 1 0.31 6.71 -7.46
N ASP A 2 -0.92 6.43 -7.12
CA ASP A 2 -1.30 5.93 -5.80
C ASP A 2 -0.89 4.46 -5.66
N GLY A 3 0.11 4.18 -4.83
CA GLY A 3 0.63 2.83 -4.66
C GLY A 3 -0.29 1.87 -3.91
N HIS A 4 -1.41 2.36 -3.35
CA HIS A 4 -2.41 1.53 -2.69
C HIS A 4 -3.63 1.23 -3.56
N ASN A 5 -3.68 1.78 -4.75
CA ASN A 5 -4.77 1.51 -5.70
C ASN A 5 -4.37 0.34 -6.60
N LEU A 6 -4.92 -0.84 -6.34
CA LEU A 6 -4.58 -2.05 -7.08
C LEU A 6 -4.96 -1.96 -8.56
N HIS A 7 -6.06 -1.28 -8.88
CA HIS A 7 -6.47 -1.10 -10.27
C HIS A 7 -5.44 -0.29 -11.05
N ASP A 8 -5.00 0.84 -10.49
CA ASP A 8 -4.00 1.70 -11.12
C ASP A 8 -2.66 1.01 -11.25
N LEU A 9 -2.24 0.32 -10.19
CA LEU A 9 -0.97 -0.40 -10.16
C LEU A 9 -0.96 -1.51 -11.22
N THR A 10 -2.02 -2.30 -11.29
CA THR A 10 -2.14 -3.40 -12.24
C THR A 10 -2.14 -2.87 -13.68
N ALA A 11 -2.88 -1.81 -13.95
CA ALA A 11 -2.94 -1.21 -15.28
C ALA A 11 -1.58 -0.68 -15.72
N LEU A 12 -0.86 -0.03 -14.81
CA LEU A 12 0.47 0.50 -15.10
C LEU A 12 1.47 -0.62 -15.40
N LEU A 13 1.48 -1.66 -14.59
CA LEU A 13 2.41 -2.79 -14.78
C LEU A 13 2.12 -3.53 -16.08
N ARG A 14 0.85 -3.72 -16.44
CA ARG A 14 0.48 -4.33 -17.72
C ARG A 14 0.95 -3.50 -18.90
N ARG A 15 0.81 -2.18 -18.83
CA ARG A 15 1.27 -1.29 -19.88
C ARG A 15 2.78 -1.33 -20.05
N LEU A 16 3.54 -1.34 -18.94
CA LEU A 16 4.99 -1.42 -18.98
C LEU A 16 5.46 -2.77 -19.55
N ARG A 17 4.78 -3.85 -19.19
CA ARG A 17 5.09 -5.18 -19.69
C ARG A 17 4.84 -5.30 -21.20
N ALA A 18 3.82 -4.65 -21.70
CA ALA A 18 3.48 -4.69 -23.13
C ALA A 18 4.41 -3.83 -23.99
N ASP A 19 5.15 -2.89 -23.40
CA ASP A 19 6.03 -1.98 -24.12
C ASP A 19 7.45 -2.56 -24.21
N ASP A 20 7.61 -3.61 -25.02
CA ASP A 20 8.89 -4.26 -25.23
C ASP A 20 9.84 -3.45 -26.11
N ALA A 21 9.32 -2.46 -26.82
CA ALA A 21 10.12 -1.68 -27.78
C ALA A 21 10.81 -0.47 -27.14
N ARG A 22 10.55 -0.17 -25.86
CA ARG A 22 11.20 0.97 -25.22
C ARG A 22 12.69 0.71 -25.06
N ASP A 23 13.50 1.70 -25.37
CA ASP A 23 14.96 1.62 -25.31
C ASP A 23 15.53 2.17 -24.00
N LYS A 24 14.69 2.62 -23.09
CA LYS A 24 15.08 3.17 -21.79
C LYS A 24 14.38 2.44 -20.66
N PRO A 25 15.04 2.31 -19.50
CA PRO A 25 14.38 1.72 -18.34
C PRO A 25 13.20 2.59 -17.89
N ALA A 26 12.20 1.96 -17.29
CA ALA A 26 11.07 2.66 -16.73
C ALA A 26 11.24 2.76 -15.20
N CYS A 27 10.92 3.93 -14.66
CA CYS A 27 10.91 4.16 -13.22
C CYS A 27 9.47 4.48 -12.81
N VAL A 28 8.95 3.76 -11.83
CA VAL A 28 7.61 3.96 -11.31
C VAL A 28 7.70 4.55 -9.91
N ILE A 29 7.07 5.70 -9.71
CA ILE A 29 6.97 6.30 -8.39
C ILE A 29 5.59 5.97 -7.83
N ALA A 30 5.54 5.09 -6.83
CA ALA A 30 4.32 4.71 -6.15
C ALA A 30 4.23 5.48 -4.83
N LYS A 31 3.27 6.37 -4.71
CA LYS A 31 3.04 7.11 -3.47
C LYS A 31 2.28 6.20 -2.52
N THR A 32 2.89 5.92 -1.39
CA THR A 32 2.32 5.02 -0.39
C THR A 32 2.30 5.66 0.99
N ILE A 33 1.45 5.12 1.84
CA ILE A 33 1.37 5.49 3.25
C ILE A 33 1.69 4.24 4.06
N LYS A 34 2.73 4.31 4.88
CA LYS A 34 3.10 3.20 5.76
C LYS A 34 1.97 2.90 6.73
N GLY A 35 1.59 1.64 6.85
CA GLY A 35 0.48 1.24 7.72
C GLY A 35 -0.90 1.52 7.14
N LYS A 36 -1.00 1.71 5.83
CA LYS A 36 -2.26 2.04 5.16
C LYS A 36 -3.39 1.10 5.56
N GLY A 37 -4.52 1.68 5.95
CA GLY A 37 -5.71 0.95 6.38
C GLY A 37 -5.84 0.86 7.90
N VAL A 38 -4.78 1.14 8.65
CA VAL A 38 -4.79 1.12 10.11
C VAL A 38 -4.43 2.51 10.62
N SER A 39 -5.41 3.25 11.09
CA SER A 39 -5.28 4.69 11.35
C SER A 39 -4.14 5.03 12.30
N TYR A 40 -3.97 4.25 13.39
CA TYR A 40 -2.92 4.53 14.36
C TYR A 40 -1.52 4.17 13.86
N MET A 41 -1.41 3.40 12.78
CA MET A 41 -0.12 3.08 12.16
C MET A 41 0.28 4.09 11.09
N GLU A 42 -0.68 4.73 10.44
CA GLU A 42 -0.42 5.64 9.35
C GLU A 42 0.38 6.88 9.79
N THR A 43 0.20 7.31 11.02
CA THR A 43 0.80 8.54 11.54
C THR A 43 1.98 8.32 12.48
N GLU A 44 2.29 7.07 12.84
CA GLU A 44 3.30 6.74 13.84
C GLU A 44 4.51 6.09 13.20
N PRO A 45 5.65 6.81 13.06
CA PRO A 45 6.84 6.22 12.43
C PRO A 45 7.40 5.02 13.19
N GLY A 46 7.14 4.92 14.50
CA GLY A 46 7.62 3.81 15.33
C GLY A 46 7.10 2.44 14.93
N TRP A 47 6.02 2.36 14.17
CA TRP A 47 5.43 1.09 13.75
C TRP A 47 6.28 0.33 12.73
N HIS A 48 7.36 0.91 12.26
CA HIS A 48 8.31 0.17 11.43
C HIS A 48 8.92 -1.02 12.19
N LEU A 49 9.14 -0.87 13.50
CA LEU A 49 9.67 -1.92 14.38
C LEU A 49 8.83 -2.05 15.66
N GLY A 50 7.59 -1.60 15.64
CA GLY A 50 6.74 -1.60 16.82
C GLY A 50 6.24 -2.98 17.21
N TYR A 51 5.99 -3.15 18.52
CA TYR A 51 5.32 -4.34 19.04
C TYR A 51 3.80 -4.14 19.01
N LEU A 52 3.09 -5.13 18.51
CA LEU A 52 1.64 -5.08 18.40
C LEU A 52 1.01 -5.95 19.49
N ALA A 53 0.38 -5.33 20.49
CA ALA A 53 -0.34 -6.04 21.53
C ALA A 53 -1.60 -6.71 20.94
N PRO A 54 -2.09 -7.82 21.55
CA PRO A 54 -3.25 -8.52 21.00
C PRO A 54 -4.49 -7.65 20.81
N GLN A 55 -4.79 -6.73 21.75
CA GLN A 55 -5.94 -5.84 21.61
C GLN A 55 -5.75 -4.84 20.46
N ASP A 56 -4.51 -4.42 20.19
CA ASP A 56 -4.20 -3.53 19.08
C ASP A 56 -4.35 -4.27 17.75
N ALA A 57 -3.94 -5.53 17.70
CA ALA A 57 -4.13 -6.36 16.53
C ALA A 57 -5.61 -6.53 16.19
N GLN A 58 -6.44 -6.79 17.20
CA GLN A 58 -7.89 -6.91 17.00
C GLN A 58 -8.50 -5.60 16.52
N SER A 59 -8.07 -4.48 17.09
CA SER A 59 -8.51 -3.16 16.66
C SER A 59 -8.16 -2.89 15.20
N ALA A 60 -6.97 -3.29 14.76
CA ALA A 60 -6.55 -3.14 13.36
C ALA A 60 -7.41 -3.97 12.42
N VAL A 61 -7.68 -5.22 12.78
CA VAL A 61 -8.54 -6.11 12.00
C VAL A 61 -9.94 -5.53 11.88
N ASP A 62 -10.51 -5.07 12.98
CA ASP A 62 -11.86 -4.48 12.99
C ASP A 62 -11.92 -3.25 12.10
N GLU A 63 -10.91 -2.41 12.13
CA GLU A 63 -10.85 -1.21 11.30
C GLU A 63 -10.79 -1.56 9.81
N ILE A 64 -9.94 -2.51 9.45
CA ILE A 64 -9.81 -2.95 8.05
C ILE A 64 -11.13 -3.55 7.56
N LEU A 65 -11.73 -4.44 8.34
CA LEU A 65 -12.99 -5.08 7.95
C LEU A 65 -14.14 -4.08 7.82
N SER A 66 -14.16 -3.04 8.65
CA SER A 66 -15.20 -2.01 8.57
C SER A 66 -15.13 -1.19 7.29
N ARG A 67 -13.98 -1.16 6.63
CA ARG A 67 -13.78 -0.42 5.38
C ARG A 67 -13.98 -1.28 4.14
N GLU A 68 -14.00 -2.57 4.29
CA GLU A 68 -14.27 -3.51 3.20
C GLU A 68 -15.77 -3.69 3.01
N ILE A 69 -16.36 -2.90 2.14
CA ILE A 69 -17.77 -3.02 1.84
C ILE A 69 -17.94 -3.27 0.37
#